data_8f7d6c5401b0ea5006bb830cceabb54e
#
_entry.id   8f7d6c5401b0ea5006bb830cceabb54e
#
_cell.length_a   1.000
_cell.length_b   1.000
_cell.length_c   1.000
_cell.angle_alpha   90.00
_cell.angle_beta   90.00
_cell.angle_gamma   90.00
#
_symmetry.space_group_name_H-M   'P 1'
#
loop_
_entity.id
_entity.type
_entity.pdbx_description
1 polymer ?
#
loop_
_entity_poly.entity_id
_entity_poly.type
_entity_poly.pdbx_seq_one_letter_code
_entity_poly.pdbx_strand_id
1 'polypeptide(L)'
;MLIDDKEFGEIIVRKNALSRGVRFSVSTSGRLAMSVPKRTPDFMLKKYLNNNREIIREKLPLADPALQRTRDYQKKVLMKKAKEYLTYRLEYYAKLYGYEYDKCRLTHANTRWGSCSSNRTISLNIGLMKLPEQLRDYVILHELAHLNHMDHSKDFWAEVGAHDKNYKVHNKKLRMFSPGV
;
A
#
# COMPACT_ATOMS: atom_id res chain seq x y z
N MET A 1 24.26 -11.57 6.18
CA MET A 1 24.83 -12.05 7.44
C MET A 1 23.70 -12.64 8.25
N LEU A 2 23.94 -13.74 8.96
CA LEU A 2 22.96 -14.38 9.85
C LEU A 2 23.39 -14.20 11.30
N ILE A 3 22.43 -13.98 12.18
CA ILE A 3 22.64 -13.99 13.65
C ILE A 3 21.65 -15.00 14.20
N ASP A 4 22.14 -15.89 15.06
CA ASP A 4 21.27 -16.79 15.81
C ASP A 4 20.90 -16.18 17.16
N ASP A 5 19.60 -16.18 17.47
CA ASP A 5 19.01 -15.70 18.73
C ASP A 5 18.18 -16.81 19.38
N LYS A 6 18.37 -16.97 20.71
CA LYS A 6 17.70 -18.05 21.46
C LYS A 6 16.18 -18.02 21.40
N GLU A 7 15.57 -16.84 21.24
CA GLU A 7 14.12 -16.65 21.21
C GLU A 7 13.56 -16.61 19.80
N PHE A 8 14.29 -15.99 18.86
CA PHE A 8 13.79 -15.70 17.52
C PHE A 8 14.41 -16.56 16.42
N GLY A 9 15.36 -17.47 16.78
CA GLY A 9 16.07 -18.29 15.82
C GLY A 9 16.99 -17.50 14.89
N GLU A 10 17.14 -17.95 13.65
CA GLU A 10 17.98 -17.30 12.66
C GLU A 10 17.41 -15.95 12.18
N ILE A 11 18.18 -14.89 12.35
CA ILE A 11 17.85 -13.53 11.95
C ILE A 11 18.70 -13.09 10.76
N ILE A 12 18.08 -12.70 9.67
CA ILE A 12 18.78 -12.20 8.48
C ILE A 12 19.15 -10.72 8.71
N VAL A 13 20.43 -10.41 8.77
CA VAL A 13 20.92 -9.02 8.87
C VAL A 13 21.29 -8.48 7.50
N ARG A 14 20.68 -7.34 7.14
CA ARG A 14 20.92 -6.60 5.91
C ARG A 14 21.53 -5.24 6.24
N LYS A 15 22.78 -5.01 5.85
CA LYS A 15 23.43 -3.70 5.94
C LYS A 15 23.11 -2.89 4.69
N ASN A 16 22.45 -1.73 4.87
CA ASN A 16 21.98 -0.88 3.77
C ASN A 16 22.57 0.53 3.91
N ALA A 17 23.15 1.06 2.84
CA ALA A 17 23.76 2.39 2.80
C ALA A 17 22.72 3.52 2.98
N LEU A 18 21.49 3.31 2.52
CA LEU A 18 20.38 4.28 2.60
C LEU A 18 19.61 4.23 3.94
N SER A 19 19.88 3.23 4.78
CA SER A 19 19.19 3.09 6.06
C SER A 19 19.75 4.09 7.07
N ARG A 20 18.87 4.90 7.66
CA ARG A 20 19.22 5.86 8.73
C ARG A 20 18.99 5.31 10.14
N GLY A 21 18.42 4.10 10.25
CA GLY A 21 18.11 3.47 11.53
C GLY A 21 17.92 1.96 11.41
N VAL A 22 17.62 1.32 12.55
CA VAL A 22 17.34 -0.11 12.62
C VAL A 22 15.88 -0.36 12.29
N ARG A 23 15.62 -1.33 11.42
CA ARG A 23 14.26 -1.76 11.06
C ARG A 23 14.15 -3.27 11.15
N PHE A 24 13.13 -3.75 11.84
CA PHE A 24 12.78 -5.16 11.89
C PHE A 24 11.62 -5.45 10.93
N SER A 25 11.74 -6.54 10.19
CA SER A 25 10.69 -7.03 9.29
C SER A 25 10.62 -8.53 9.37
N VAL A 26 9.44 -9.09 9.17
CA VAL A 26 9.24 -10.52 9.11
C VAL A 26 8.84 -10.87 7.69
N SER A 27 9.54 -11.87 7.10
CA SER A 27 9.21 -12.34 5.75
C SER A 27 7.92 -13.14 5.75
N THR A 28 7.35 -13.35 4.58
CA THR A 28 6.18 -14.23 4.38
C THR A 28 6.42 -15.68 4.83
N SER A 29 7.69 -16.10 4.91
CA SER A 29 8.10 -17.43 5.42
C SER A 29 8.37 -17.45 6.93
N GLY A 30 8.00 -16.39 7.67
CA GLY A 30 8.20 -16.30 9.11
C GLY A 30 9.63 -15.93 9.55
N ARG A 31 10.55 -15.70 8.61
CA ARG A 31 11.94 -15.36 8.95
C ARG A 31 12.06 -13.90 9.34
N LEU A 32 12.65 -13.66 10.50
CA LEU A 32 12.97 -12.30 10.97
C LEU A 32 14.17 -11.75 10.19
N ALA A 33 14.05 -10.51 9.76
CA ALA A 33 15.14 -9.76 9.16
C ALA A 33 15.34 -8.42 9.87
N MET A 34 16.58 -8.04 10.07
CA MET A 34 17.00 -6.77 10.64
C MET A 34 17.78 -5.98 9.58
N SER A 35 17.29 -4.80 9.21
CA SER A 35 18.00 -3.87 8.33
C SER A 35 18.66 -2.79 9.18
N VAL A 36 19.95 -2.57 8.96
CA VAL A 36 20.77 -1.59 9.71
C VAL A 36 21.58 -0.72 8.75
N PRO A 37 22.04 0.47 9.17
CA PRO A 37 22.98 1.28 8.40
C PRO A 37 24.26 0.47 8.04
N LYS A 38 24.82 0.73 6.85
CA LYS A 38 26.00 -0.03 6.35
C LYS A 38 27.18 -0.01 7.34
N ARG A 39 27.37 1.10 8.07
CA ARG A 39 28.47 1.30 9.01
C ARG A 39 28.20 0.76 10.42
N THR A 40 27.07 0.08 10.65
CA THR A 40 26.76 -0.48 11.97
C THR A 40 27.75 -1.57 12.34
N PRO A 41 28.47 -1.44 13.47
CA PRO A 41 29.38 -2.48 13.96
C PRO A 41 28.60 -3.73 14.37
N ASP A 42 29.19 -4.91 14.18
CA ASP A 42 28.52 -6.18 14.43
C ASP A 42 28.16 -6.40 15.90
N PHE A 43 28.98 -5.91 16.83
CA PHE A 43 28.70 -6.01 18.26
C PHE A 43 27.40 -5.24 18.67
N MET A 44 27.01 -4.21 17.92
CA MET A 44 25.79 -3.46 18.20
C MET A 44 24.52 -4.20 17.77
N LEU A 45 24.62 -5.19 16.90
CA LEU A 45 23.46 -5.89 16.36
C LEU A 45 22.67 -6.62 17.45
N LYS A 46 23.38 -7.30 18.37
CA LYS A 46 22.75 -7.95 19.54
C LYS A 46 22.11 -6.93 20.48
N LYS A 47 22.71 -5.76 20.67
CA LYS A 47 22.14 -4.68 21.50
C LYS A 47 20.85 -4.15 20.87
N TYR A 48 20.82 -3.92 19.57
CA TYR A 48 19.61 -3.49 18.87
C TYR A 48 18.50 -4.56 18.96
N LEU A 49 18.84 -5.83 18.80
CA LEU A 49 17.91 -6.93 18.97
C LEU A 49 17.28 -6.93 20.37
N ASN A 50 18.11 -6.85 21.40
CA ASN A 50 17.64 -6.85 22.79
C ASN A 50 16.74 -5.67 23.12
N ASN A 51 17.08 -4.48 22.65
CA ASN A 51 16.30 -3.27 22.90
C ASN A 51 14.93 -3.24 22.17
N ASN A 52 14.72 -4.16 21.22
CA ASN A 52 13.49 -4.18 20.40
C ASN A 52 12.73 -5.50 20.49
N ARG A 53 13.00 -6.35 21.50
CA ARG A 53 12.35 -7.67 21.63
C ARG A 53 10.81 -7.58 21.65
N GLU A 54 10.25 -6.60 22.34
CA GLU A 54 8.79 -6.41 22.40
C GLU A 54 8.19 -6.11 21.03
N ILE A 55 8.79 -5.17 20.29
CA ILE A 55 8.37 -4.84 18.92
C ILE A 55 8.49 -6.06 17.99
N ILE A 56 9.49 -6.90 18.20
CA ILE A 56 9.70 -8.12 17.43
C ILE A 56 8.62 -9.14 17.78
N ARG A 57 8.29 -9.33 19.06
CA ARG A 57 7.21 -10.22 19.51
C ARG A 57 5.85 -9.84 18.94
N GLU A 58 5.54 -8.55 18.86
CA GLU A 58 4.31 -8.05 18.22
C GLU A 58 4.25 -8.38 16.72
N LYS A 59 5.41 -8.41 16.05
CA LYS A 59 5.48 -8.68 14.59
C LYS A 59 5.56 -10.17 14.25
N LEU A 60 6.07 -11.00 15.13
CA LEU A 60 6.22 -12.44 14.89
C LEU A 60 4.89 -13.19 14.66
N PRO A 61 3.80 -12.93 15.40
CA PRO A 61 2.51 -13.56 15.13
C PRO A 61 1.96 -13.24 13.75
N LEU A 62 2.39 -12.11 13.13
CA LEU A 62 2.04 -11.77 11.75
C LEU A 62 2.70 -12.70 10.72
N ALA A 63 3.65 -13.51 11.13
CA ALA A 63 4.42 -14.44 10.33
C ALA A 63 3.97 -15.91 10.47
N ASP A 64 2.93 -16.18 11.25
CA ASP A 64 2.33 -17.51 11.30
C ASP A 64 1.96 -17.95 9.87
N PRO A 65 2.53 -19.07 9.37
CA PRO A 65 2.25 -19.55 8.03
C PRO A 65 0.77 -19.81 7.76
N ALA A 66 -0.01 -20.18 8.77
CA ALA A 66 -1.46 -20.38 8.64
C ALA A 66 -2.19 -19.05 8.46
N LEU A 67 -1.86 -18.04 9.27
CA LEU A 67 -2.37 -16.67 9.12
C LEU A 67 -1.95 -16.05 7.79
N GLN A 68 -0.71 -16.31 7.36
CA GLN A 68 -0.22 -15.82 6.08
C GLN A 68 -0.99 -16.44 4.90
N ARG A 69 -1.23 -17.75 4.89
CA ARG A 69 -2.06 -18.43 3.87
C ARG A 69 -3.46 -17.85 3.81
N THR A 70 -4.08 -17.60 4.98
CA THR A 70 -5.40 -16.98 5.06
C THR A 70 -5.40 -15.58 4.46
N ARG A 71 -4.39 -14.74 4.77
CA ARG A 71 -4.22 -13.40 4.19
C ARG A 71 -4.00 -13.46 2.68
N ASP A 72 -3.15 -14.37 2.21
CA ASP A 72 -2.88 -14.54 0.78
C ASP A 72 -4.13 -15.01 0.03
N TYR A 73 -4.93 -15.89 0.62
CA TYR A 73 -6.22 -16.29 0.07
C TYR A 73 -7.20 -15.11 0.01
N GLN A 74 -7.37 -14.38 1.12
CA GLN A 74 -8.23 -13.18 1.17
C GLN A 74 -7.79 -12.16 0.13
N LYS A 75 -6.48 -11.95 -0.03
CA LYS A 75 -5.91 -11.05 -1.03
C LYS A 75 -6.22 -11.50 -2.46
N LYS A 76 -6.14 -12.80 -2.76
CA LYS A 76 -6.52 -13.35 -4.07
C LYS A 76 -8.01 -13.15 -4.36
N VAL A 77 -8.88 -13.41 -3.38
CA VAL A 77 -10.33 -13.19 -3.51
C VAL A 77 -10.62 -11.71 -3.74
N LEU A 78 -9.99 -10.83 -2.96
CA LEU A 78 -10.15 -9.38 -3.09
C LEU A 78 -9.66 -8.89 -4.45
N MET A 79 -8.52 -9.40 -4.93
CA MET A 79 -7.97 -9.09 -6.26
C MET A 79 -8.95 -9.46 -7.38
N LYS A 80 -9.58 -10.65 -7.31
CA LYS A 80 -10.58 -11.07 -8.30
C LYS A 80 -11.76 -10.10 -8.33
N LYS A 81 -12.35 -9.83 -7.17
CA LYS A 81 -13.47 -8.86 -7.05
C LYS A 81 -13.08 -7.46 -7.53
N ALA A 82 -11.89 -7.00 -7.15
CA ALA A 82 -11.37 -5.69 -7.56
C ALA A 82 -11.18 -5.61 -9.09
N LYS A 83 -10.68 -6.68 -9.71
CA LYS A 83 -10.52 -6.73 -11.17
C LYS A 83 -11.84 -6.56 -11.90
N GLU A 84 -12.89 -7.23 -11.46
CA GLU A 84 -14.20 -7.14 -12.09
C GLU A 84 -14.83 -5.76 -11.84
N TYR A 85 -14.88 -5.32 -10.58
CA TYR A 85 -15.60 -4.11 -10.20
C TYR A 85 -14.85 -2.82 -10.54
N LEU A 86 -13.57 -2.68 -10.10
CA LEU A 86 -12.84 -1.42 -10.26
C LEU A 86 -12.50 -1.13 -11.72
N THR A 87 -12.20 -2.17 -12.52
CA THR A 87 -11.95 -1.98 -13.95
C THR A 87 -13.21 -1.53 -14.67
N TYR A 88 -14.36 -2.17 -14.36
CA TYR A 88 -15.64 -1.75 -14.90
C TYR A 88 -16.01 -0.31 -14.52
N ARG A 89 -15.85 0.07 -13.24
CA ARG A 89 -16.18 1.44 -12.78
C ARG A 89 -15.24 2.48 -13.37
N LEU A 90 -13.96 2.16 -13.50
CA LEU A 90 -12.99 3.04 -14.16
C LEU A 90 -13.38 3.27 -15.62
N GLU A 91 -13.68 2.22 -16.37
CA GLU A 91 -14.11 2.31 -17.76
C GLU A 91 -15.44 3.07 -17.93
N TYR A 92 -16.39 2.82 -17.03
CA TYR A 92 -17.66 3.56 -16.99
C TYR A 92 -17.45 5.05 -16.85
N TYR A 93 -16.66 5.50 -15.86
CA TYR A 93 -16.42 6.94 -15.67
C TYR A 93 -15.53 7.54 -16.75
N ALA A 94 -14.57 6.80 -17.27
CA ALA A 94 -13.76 7.25 -18.37
C ALA A 94 -14.61 7.54 -19.60
N LYS A 95 -15.52 6.64 -19.96
CA LYS A 95 -16.47 6.85 -21.08
C LYS A 95 -17.47 7.98 -20.79
N LEU A 96 -17.99 8.03 -19.58
CA LEU A 96 -19.01 9.05 -19.21
C LEU A 96 -18.47 10.47 -19.31
N TYR A 97 -17.20 10.69 -18.95
CA TYR A 97 -16.58 12.00 -18.90
C TYR A 97 -15.53 12.25 -19.98
N GLY A 98 -15.36 11.32 -20.93
CA GLY A 98 -14.48 11.49 -22.08
C GLY A 98 -12.99 11.37 -21.76
N TYR A 99 -12.63 10.61 -20.71
CA TYR A 99 -11.22 10.35 -20.39
C TYR A 99 -10.66 9.20 -21.20
N GLU A 100 -9.41 9.36 -21.64
CA GLU A 100 -8.65 8.30 -22.29
C GLU A 100 -7.44 7.94 -21.41
N TYR A 101 -7.26 6.67 -21.09
CA TYR A 101 -6.10 6.15 -20.37
C TYR A 101 -5.52 4.93 -21.10
N ASP A 102 -4.20 4.70 -20.97
CA ASP A 102 -3.54 3.61 -21.70
C ASP A 102 -3.69 2.28 -20.96
N LYS A 103 -3.53 2.27 -19.65
CA LYS A 103 -3.51 1.04 -18.84
C LYS A 103 -4.15 1.24 -17.48
N CYS A 104 -4.85 0.21 -17.03
CA CYS A 104 -5.27 0.08 -15.63
C CYS A 104 -4.45 -1.01 -14.95
N ARG A 105 -3.93 -0.72 -13.75
CA ARG A 105 -3.21 -1.67 -12.89
C ARG A 105 -3.88 -1.76 -11.53
N LEU A 106 -4.03 -2.99 -11.03
CA LEU A 106 -4.45 -3.20 -9.66
C LEU A 106 -3.21 -3.39 -8.76
N THR A 107 -3.20 -2.71 -7.63
CA THR A 107 -2.10 -2.71 -6.68
C THR A 107 -2.59 -3.06 -5.27
N HIS A 108 -1.65 -3.33 -4.37
CA HIS A 108 -1.91 -3.53 -2.94
C HIS A 108 -0.94 -2.70 -2.10
N ALA A 109 -0.70 -1.46 -2.52
CA ALA A 109 0.18 -0.54 -1.81
C ALA A 109 -0.39 -0.18 -0.42
N ASN A 110 0.48 0.00 0.57
CA ASN A 110 0.05 0.33 1.93
C ASN A 110 -0.21 1.82 2.16
N THR A 111 0.17 2.68 1.21
CA THR A 111 0.23 4.13 1.43
C THR A 111 -0.67 4.96 0.52
N ARG A 112 -1.23 4.38 -0.54
CA ARG A 112 -2.06 5.14 -1.51
C ARG A 112 -3.20 4.29 -2.06
N TRP A 113 -4.34 4.95 -2.26
CA TRP A 113 -5.57 4.34 -2.81
C TRP A 113 -5.52 4.21 -4.32
N GLY A 114 -4.85 5.14 -4.99
CA GLY A 114 -4.64 5.14 -6.43
C GLY A 114 -3.41 5.94 -6.83
N SER A 115 -3.12 5.98 -8.10
CA SER A 115 -2.16 6.90 -8.74
C SER A 115 -2.37 6.93 -10.25
N CYS A 116 -2.19 8.09 -10.84
CA CYS A 116 -2.07 8.27 -12.28
C CYS A 116 -0.62 8.68 -12.61
N SER A 117 -0.07 8.14 -13.68
CA SER A 117 1.28 8.48 -14.15
C SER A 117 1.23 9.33 -15.43
N SER A 118 2.31 10.04 -15.73
CA SER A 118 2.43 10.87 -16.94
C SER A 118 2.24 10.10 -18.25
N ASN A 119 2.49 8.78 -18.25
CA ASN A 119 2.19 7.90 -19.38
C ASN A 119 0.80 7.26 -19.25
N ARG A 120 -0.19 8.02 -18.76
CA ARG A 120 -1.62 7.69 -18.74
C ARG A 120 -1.96 6.31 -18.15
N THR A 121 -1.11 5.80 -17.23
CA THR A 121 -1.39 4.55 -16.52
C THR A 121 -2.05 4.86 -15.19
N ILE A 122 -3.27 4.35 -14.99
CA ILE A 122 -4.02 4.46 -13.73
C ILE A 122 -3.77 3.20 -12.90
N SER A 123 -3.38 3.39 -11.65
CA SER A 123 -3.24 2.30 -10.68
C SER A 123 -4.29 2.45 -9.59
N LEU A 124 -5.05 1.39 -9.30
CA LEU A 124 -6.07 1.37 -8.26
C LEU A 124 -5.73 0.31 -7.21
N ASN A 125 -5.90 0.66 -5.95
CA ASN A 125 -5.62 -0.26 -4.86
C ASN A 125 -6.81 -1.22 -4.65
N ILE A 126 -6.54 -2.52 -4.55
CA ILE A 126 -7.59 -3.53 -4.26
C ILE A 126 -8.27 -3.30 -2.91
N GLY A 127 -7.61 -2.61 -1.98
CA GLY A 127 -8.19 -2.17 -0.71
C GLY A 127 -9.39 -1.25 -0.87
N LEU A 128 -9.57 -0.59 -2.03
CA LEU A 128 -10.77 0.16 -2.36
C LEU A 128 -12.05 -0.68 -2.18
N MET A 129 -11.97 -2.00 -2.40
CA MET A 129 -13.10 -2.90 -2.21
C MET A 129 -13.63 -2.96 -0.77
N LYS A 130 -12.85 -2.49 0.20
CA LYS A 130 -13.26 -2.39 1.62
C LYS A 130 -13.98 -1.07 1.93
N LEU A 131 -13.95 -0.11 1.01
CA LEU A 131 -14.56 1.20 1.18
C LEU A 131 -16.04 1.19 0.73
N PRO A 132 -16.87 2.12 1.24
CA PRO A 132 -18.16 2.44 0.66
C PRO A 132 -18.03 2.83 -0.82
N GLU A 133 -19.05 2.55 -1.61
CA GLU A 133 -19.05 2.79 -3.06
C GLU A 133 -18.70 4.24 -3.42
N GLN A 134 -19.30 5.20 -2.74
CA GLN A 134 -19.06 6.64 -2.97
C GLN A 134 -17.58 7.03 -2.80
N LEU A 135 -16.86 6.39 -1.87
CA LEU A 135 -15.43 6.64 -1.68
C LEU A 135 -14.58 5.94 -2.74
N ARG A 136 -15.01 4.77 -3.22
CA ARG A 136 -14.38 4.09 -4.36
C ARG A 136 -14.47 4.94 -5.61
N ASP A 137 -15.69 5.43 -5.91
CA ASP A 137 -15.95 6.26 -7.06
C ASP A 137 -15.20 7.59 -7.00
N TYR A 138 -15.17 8.23 -5.83
CA TYR A 138 -14.36 9.41 -5.61
C TYR A 138 -12.88 9.19 -5.95
N VAL A 139 -12.27 8.08 -5.51
CA VAL A 139 -10.87 7.77 -5.83
C VAL A 139 -10.69 7.55 -7.33
N ILE A 140 -11.60 6.83 -7.99
CA ILE A 140 -11.54 6.60 -9.44
C ILE A 140 -11.60 7.93 -10.21
N LEU A 141 -12.53 8.82 -9.84
CA LEU A 141 -12.67 10.14 -10.45
C LEU A 141 -11.45 11.03 -10.19
N HIS A 142 -10.87 10.95 -8.99
CA HIS A 142 -9.63 11.64 -8.65
C HIS A 142 -8.45 11.20 -9.54
N GLU A 143 -8.29 9.89 -9.77
CA GLU A 143 -7.22 9.38 -10.62
C GLU A 143 -7.48 9.69 -12.11
N LEU A 144 -8.73 9.73 -12.55
CA LEU A 144 -9.09 10.15 -13.90
C LEU A 144 -8.80 11.63 -14.14
N ALA A 145 -9.10 12.51 -13.19
CA ALA A 145 -8.79 13.94 -13.28
C ALA A 145 -7.28 14.21 -13.42
N HIS A 146 -6.42 13.33 -12.88
CA HIS A 146 -4.98 13.41 -13.10
C HIS A 146 -4.53 13.18 -14.54
N LEU A 147 -5.37 12.65 -15.42
CA LEU A 147 -5.05 12.55 -16.84
C LEU A 147 -4.96 13.93 -17.52
N ASN A 148 -5.69 14.93 -17.01
CA ASN A 148 -5.68 16.29 -17.48
C ASN A 148 -4.80 17.21 -16.61
N HIS A 149 -4.77 16.97 -15.30
CA HIS A 149 -4.06 17.81 -14.33
C HIS A 149 -3.20 16.93 -13.42
N MET A 150 -1.88 16.90 -13.66
CA MET A 150 -0.95 16.05 -12.89
C MET A 150 -0.69 16.56 -11.47
N ASP A 151 -1.04 17.79 -11.18
CA ASP A 151 -0.97 18.42 -9.86
C ASP A 151 -2.36 18.55 -9.22
N HIS A 152 -2.40 19.00 -7.97
CA HIS A 152 -3.66 19.28 -7.27
C HIS A 152 -3.98 20.79 -7.30
N SER A 153 -3.88 21.41 -8.48
CA SER A 153 -4.19 22.81 -8.75
C SER A 153 -5.68 23.13 -8.53
N LYS A 154 -6.05 24.40 -8.69
CA LYS A 154 -7.47 24.81 -8.66
C LYS A 154 -8.28 24.15 -9.78
N ASP A 155 -7.67 24.00 -10.95
CA ASP A 155 -8.32 23.40 -12.12
C ASP A 155 -8.56 21.89 -11.90
N PHE A 156 -7.60 21.18 -11.30
CA PHE A 156 -7.80 19.81 -10.85
C PHE A 156 -9.02 19.66 -9.92
N TRP A 157 -9.09 20.49 -8.88
CA TRP A 157 -10.21 20.40 -7.93
C TRP A 157 -11.53 20.88 -8.52
N ALA A 158 -11.52 21.79 -9.49
CA ALA A 158 -12.71 22.19 -10.24
C ALA A 158 -13.23 21.01 -11.08
N GLU A 159 -12.36 20.27 -11.77
CA GLU A 159 -12.71 19.11 -12.55
C GLU A 159 -13.25 17.97 -11.67
N VAL A 160 -12.56 17.62 -10.58
CA VAL A 160 -13.07 16.63 -9.61
C VAL A 160 -14.43 17.04 -9.07
N GLY A 161 -14.62 18.32 -8.74
CA GLY A 161 -15.90 18.86 -8.23
C GLY A 161 -17.02 18.88 -9.25
N ALA A 162 -16.71 18.95 -10.55
CA ALA A 162 -17.70 18.83 -11.62
C ALA A 162 -18.28 17.40 -11.69
N HIS A 163 -17.48 16.38 -11.40
CA HIS A 163 -17.88 14.98 -11.43
C HIS A 163 -18.41 14.45 -10.09
N ASP A 164 -17.86 14.96 -8.97
CA ASP A 164 -18.28 14.61 -7.61
C ASP A 164 -18.52 15.89 -6.79
N LYS A 165 -19.75 16.34 -6.72
CA LYS A 165 -20.13 17.55 -5.95
C LYS A 165 -19.78 17.45 -4.46
N ASN A 166 -19.65 16.24 -3.93
CA ASN A 166 -19.33 15.96 -2.54
C ASN A 166 -17.83 15.63 -2.30
N TYR A 167 -16.96 15.89 -3.28
CA TYR A 167 -15.55 15.51 -3.22
C TYR A 167 -14.81 15.95 -1.94
N LYS A 168 -15.13 17.12 -1.39
CA LYS A 168 -14.53 17.61 -0.13
C LYS A 168 -14.87 16.71 1.07
N VAL A 169 -16.12 16.25 1.10
CA VAL A 169 -16.61 15.34 2.15
C VAL A 169 -15.98 13.95 1.96
N HIS A 170 -15.93 13.46 0.71
CA HIS A 170 -15.35 12.17 0.38
C HIS A 170 -13.83 12.15 0.67
N ASN A 171 -13.10 13.21 0.31
CA ASN A 171 -11.69 13.38 0.64
C ASN A 171 -11.44 13.34 2.15
N LYS A 172 -12.26 14.08 2.93
CA LYS A 172 -12.16 14.06 4.39
C LYS A 172 -12.45 12.68 4.98
N LYS A 173 -13.49 12.01 4.52
CA LYS A 173 -13.85 10.66 4.96
C LYS A 173 -12.77 9.63 4.60
N LEU A 174 -12.19 9.72 3.40
CA LEU A 174 -11.15 8.80 2.94
C LEU A 174 -9.93 8.77 3.87
N ARG A 175 -9.61 9.89 4.52
CA ARG A 175 -8.49 9.98 5.49
C ARG A 175 -8.71 9.17 6.76
N MET A 176 -9.93 8.73 7.03
CA MET A 176 -10.26 7.86 8.16
C MET A 176 -9.93 6.38 7.89
N PHE A 177 -9.57 6.05 6.66
CA PHE A 177 -9.26 4.69 6.21
C PHE A 177 -7.79 4.59 5.80
N SER A 178 -7.24 3.37 5.92
CA SER A 178 -5.89 3.04 5.47
C SER A 178 -5.95 2.08 4.28
N PRO A 179 -5.15 2.30 3.21
CA PRO A 179 -5.17 1.43 2.02
C PRO A 179 -4.58 0.04 2.23
N GLY A 180 -3.96 -0.25 3.38
CA GLY A 180 -3.38 -1.57 3.69
C GLY A 180 -4.40 -2.72 3.61
N VAL A 181 -3.95 -3.85 3.02
CA VAL A 181 -4.75 -5.07 2.82
C VAL A 181 -4.11 -6.24 3.54
#